data_2ed6e027e159a3a3db9ec9900b89f08e
#
_entry.id   2ed6e027e159a3a3db9ec9900b89f08e
#
_cell.length_a   1.000
_cell.length_b   1.000
_cell.length_c   1.000
_cell.angle_alpha   90.00
_cell.angle_beta   90.00
_cell.angle_gamma   90.00
#
_symmetry.space_group_name_H-M   'P 1'
#
loop_
_entity.id
_entity.type
_entity.pdbx_description
1 polymer ?
#
loop_
_entity_poly.entity_id
_entity_poly.type
_entity_poly.pdbx_seq_one_letter_code
_entity_poly.pdbx_strand_id
1 'polypeptide(L)'
;MKIISSYGVELRKQNIPIRQTLEIYRSAVRYLVEVYESVWEELAQIEESKKRFNAAEHLVHTTKRNPARFDFDFCFPKMPSYFRRAAVQHALGSVSSYRTRLEQWKAEGQKTGKPYLKSEQYAMPVFYHDVMYRENTEEKDAAFLKLYDGYDWKWFAVWLKHTDMEYLRKHWSGKKASAPTLEKKHHKYFLRFTYAEEVSLNQTPVKEQTICSVDLGINTDAVCTIMRPDGTILGRKFINFPSDKDRMYRVLGRIRRFQREHGSRQVQGKWAYAKHLNTELGRKIAKEIVFYASENKADVIVFEYLEMKGKLSGKKKQKLQMWRKRDIQKRCGQQAHRKGIRISRICAWNTSRLAFDGSGEIARDTRDHRLCTFQTGKRYNCDLSASYNIGARYFIRENLKPLPETERSLLEAKVPAVKRRTSCVYADLRELISEMELRKAA
;
A
#
# COMPACT_ATOMS: atom_id res chain seq x y z
N MET A 1 -15.69 7.01 -1.12
CA MET A 1 -14.60 6.03 -1.33
C MET A 1 -14.59 5.03 -0.20
N LYS A 2 -14.42 3.72 -0.47
CA LYS A 2 -14.36 2.70 0.58
C LYS A 2 -12.91 2.44 1.01
N ILE A 3 -12.63 2.58 2.30
CA ILE A 3 -11.33 2.25 2.91
C ILE A 3 -11.48 0.95 3.69
N ILE A 4 -10.54 0.03 3.49
CA ILE A 4 -10.51 -1.23 4.22
C ILE A 4 -9.31 -1.22 5.17
N SER A 5 -9.59 -1.47 6.44
CA SER A 5 -8.59 -1.60 7.50
C SER A 5 -8.69 -2.97 8.15
N SER A 6 -7.58 -3.51 8.57
CA SER A 6 -7.57 -4.79 9.28
C SER A 6 -6.63 -4.77 10.48
N TYR A 7 -7.05 -5.44 11.53
CA TYR A 7 -6.27 -5.63 12.75
C TYR A 7 -6.24 -7.11 13.14
N GLY A 8 -5.05 -7.61 13.47
CA GLY A 8 -4.87 -8.99 13.92
C GLY A 8 -4.79 -9.07 15.44
N VAL A 9 -5.74 -9.78 16.05
CA VAL A 9 -5.79 -10.05 17.48
C VAL A 9 -5.09 -11.37 17.76
N GLU A 10 -4.11 -11.39 18.67
CA GLU A 10 -3.35 -12.59 19.04
C GLU A 10 -4.23 -13.57 19.84
N LEU A 11 -4.21 -14.86 19.47
CA LEU A 11 -4.80 -15.95 20.25
C LEU A 11 -3.83 -16.36 21.36
N ARG A 12 -4.30 -16.32 22.63
CA ARG A 12 -3.43 -16.53 23.80
C ARG A 12 -3.00 -17.98 24.01
N LYS A 13 -3.89 -18.93 23.80
CA LYS A 13 -3.60 -20.37 23.93
C LYS A 13 -3.58 -20.99 22.54
N GLN A 14 -2.48 -21.64 22.20
CA GLN A 14 -2.34 -22.36 20.94
C GLN A 14 -2.88 -23.77 21.15
N ASN A 15 -4.07 -24.05 20.67
CA ASN A 15 -4.69 -25.36 20.75
C ASN A 15 -4.35 -26.18 19.50
N ILE A 16 -4.23 -27.50 19.67
CA ILE A 16 -4.07 -28.45 18.56
C ILE A 16 -5.14 -28.26 17.48
N PRO A 17 -6.44 -28.08 17.80
CA PRO A 17 -7.50 -27.83 16.82
C PRO A 17 -7.27 -26.60 15.92
N ILE A 18 -6.64 -25.51 16.42
CA ILE A 18 -6.33 -24.33 15.61
C ILE A 18 -5.32 -24.70 14.50
N ARG A 19 -4.30 -25.48 14.85
CA ARG A 19 -3.30 -25.95 13.89
C ARG A 19 -3.93 -26.90 12.88
N GLN A 20 -4.69 -27.88 13.33
CA GLN A 20 -5.36 -28.86 12.47
C GLN A 20 -6.35 -28.19 11.51
N THR A 21 -7.12 -27.20 11.99
CA THR A 21 -8.03 -26.42 11.15
C THR A 21 -7.29 -25.68 10.04
N LEU A 22 -6.14 -25.07 10.36
CA LEU A 22 -5.33 -24.36 9.35
C LEU A 22 -4.72 -25.34 8.33
N GLU A 23 -4.26 -26.50 8.77
CA GLU A 23 -3.65 -27.54 7.94
C GLU A 23 -4.69 -28.16 6.99
N ILE A 24 -5.85 -28.60 7.49
CA ILE A 24 -6.91 -29.17 6.64
C ILE A 24 -7.45 -28.14 5.64
N TYR A 25 -7.62 -26.87 6.04
CA TYR A 25 -8.05 -25.82 5.13
C TYR A 25 -7.03 -25.58 4.00
N ARG A 26 -5.75 -25.57 4.32
CA ARG A 26 -4.68 -25.43 3.32
C ARG A 26 -4.60 -26.61 2.38
N SER A 27 -4.75 -27.83 2.91
CA SER A 27 -4.81 -29.03 2.06
C SER A 27 -6.01 -28.99 1.12
N ALA A 28 -7.16 -28.53 1.57
CA ALA A 28 -8.34 -28.33 0.73
C ALA A 28 -8.09 -27.28 -0.38
N VAL A 29 -7.46 -26.14 -0.03
CA VAL A 29 -7.09 -25.11 -1.03
C VAL A 29 -6.09 -25.66 -2.04
N ARG A 30 -5.09 -26.45 -1.62
CA ARG A 30 -4.13 -27.09 -2.52
C ARG A 30 -4.85 -27.99 -3.52
N TYR A 31 -5.68 -28.91 -3.05
CA TYR A 31 -6.47 -29.79 -3.89
C TYR A 31 -7.29 -29.01 -4.92
N LEU A 32 -8.02 -27.96 -4.46
CA LEU A 32 -8.83 -27.14 -5.35
C LEU A 32 -8.01 -26.32 -6.36
N VAL A 33 -6.80 -25.91 -6.01
CA VAL A 33 -5.87 -25.23 -6.95
C VAL A 33 -5.48 -26.17 -8.06
N GLU A 34 -5.15 -27.44 -7.75
CA GLU A 34 -4.79 -28.46 -8.72
C GLU A 34 -5.98 -28.78 -9.65
N VAL A 35 -7.17 -28.94 -9.08
CA VAL A 35 -8.40 -29.17 -9.85
C VAL A 35 -8.69 -28.01 -10.78
N TYR A 36 -8.70 -26.78 -10.29
CA TYR A 36 -9.07 -25.61 -11.11
C TYR A 36 -8.00 -25.23 -12.12
N GLU A 37 -6.73 -25.53 -11.86
CA GLU A 37 -5.68 -25.39 -12.87
C GLU A 37 -5.91 -26.34 -14.04
N SER A 38 -6.33 -27.60 -13.78
CA SER A 38 -6.57 -28.62 -14.82
C SER A 38 -7.78 -28.29 -15.71
N VAL A 39 -8.78 -27.59 -15.18
CA VAL A 39 -10.01 -27.23 -15.91
C VAL A 39 -10.15 -25.73 -16.17
N TRP A 40 -9.05 -24.99 -16.09
CA TRP A 40 -9.08 -23.53 -16.16
C TRP A 40 -9.66 -23.00 -17.45
N GLU A 41 -9.38 -23.65 -18.58
CA GLU A 41 -9.89 -23.22 -19.90
C GLU A 41 -11.43 -23.26 -19.96
N GLU A 42 -12.06 -24.22 -19.27
CA GLU A 42 -13.52 -24.31 -19.15
C GLU A 42 -14.06 -23.16 -18.26
N LEU A 43 -13.41 -22.91 -17.10
CA LEU A 43 -13.84 -21.90 -16.14
C LEU A 43 -13.59 -20.46 -16.64
N ALA A 44 -12.55 -20.24 -17.43
CA ALA A 44 -12.20 -18.93 -17.96
C ALA A 44 -13.23 -18.40 -18.96
N GLN A 45 -13.96 -19.27 -19.68
CA GLN A 45 -15.01 -18.91 -20.63
C GLN A 45 -16.23 -18.26 -19.93
N ILE A 46 -16.39 -18.46 -18.62
CA ILE A 46 -17.49 -17.88 -17.87
C ILE A 46 -17.07 -16.47 -17.40
N GLU A 47 -17.53 -15.43 -18.05
CA GLU A 47 -17.16 -14.05 -17.75
C GLU A 47 -17.64 -13.59 -16.36
N GLU A 48 -18.90 -13.92 -16.00
CA GLU A 48 -19.50 -13.49 -14.75
C GLU A 48 -18.89 -14.23 -13.56
N SER A 49 -18.24 -13.49 -12.66
CA SER A 49 -17.52 -14.02 -11.49
C SER A 49 -18.40 -14.92 -10.60
N LYS A 50 -19.67 -14.57 -10.41
CA LYS A 50 -20.59 -15.37 -9.60
C LYS A 50 -20.95 -16.70 -10.28
N LYS A 51 -21.18 -16.71 -11.57
CA LYS A 51 -21.44 -17.93 -12.34
C LYS A 51 -20.22 -18.84 -12.38
N ARG A 52 -19.03 -18.25 -12.59
CA ARG A 52 -17.74 -18.99 -12.52
C ARG A 52 -17.53 -19.65 -11.17
N PHE A 53 -17.82 -18.94 -10.07
CA PHE A 53 -17.75 -19.49 -8.73
C PHE A 53 -18.72 -20.67 -8.55
N ASN A 54 -19.98 -20.54 -8.97
CA ASN A 54 -20.96 -21.61 -8.86
C ASN A 54 -20.56 -22.83 -9.71
N ALA A 55 -20.08 -22.62 -10.93
CA ALA A 55 -19.59 -23.69 -11.79
C ALA A 55 -18.42 -24.43 -11.12
N ALA A 56 -17.46 -23.70 -10.56
CA ALA A 56 -16.33 -24.29 -9.83
C ALA A 56 -16.78 -25.06 -8.58
N GLU A 57 -17.76 -24.58 -7.82
CA GLU A 57 -18.33 -25.30 -6.67
C GLU A 57 -19.02 -26.60 -7.13
N HIS A 58 -19.76 -26.59 -8.26
CA HIS A 58 -20.42 -27.77 -8.82
C HIS A 58 -19.44 -28.87 -9.27
N LEU A 59 -18.23 -28.52 -9.67
CA LEU A 59 -17.22 -29.50 -10.05
C LEU A 59 -16.75 -30.37 -8.87
N VAL A 60 -16.84 -29.86 -7.63
CA VAL A 60 -16.22 -30.45 -6.45
C VAL A 60 -17.20 -30.79 -5.32
N HIS A 61 -18.47 -30.40 -5.45
CA HIS A 61 -19.49 -30.64 -4.44
C HIS A 61 -20.66 -31.41 -5.02
N THR A 62 -20.89 -32.61 -4.47
CA THR A 62 -22.01 -33.48 -4.85
C THR A 62 -23.29 -33.04 -4.16
N THR A 63 -24.33 -32.87 -4.95
CA THR A 63 -25.70 -32.62 -4.50
C THR A 63 -26.63 -33.69 -5.08
N LYS A 64 -27.87 -33.78 -4.58
CA LYS A 64 -28.87 -34.71 -5.13
C LYS A 64 -29.12 -34.54 -6.65
N ARG A 65 -28.88 -33.33 -7.18
CA ARG A 65 -29.13 -32.95 -8.56
C ARG A 65 -27.87 -32.82 -9.43
N ASN A 66 -26.70 -32.80 -8.80
CA ASN A 66 -25.43 -32.59 -9.48
C ASN A 66 -24.33 -33.44 -8.85
N PRO A 67 -23.96 -34.58 -9.47
CA PRO A 67 -22.79 -35.34 -9.04
C PRO A 67 -21.53 -34.52 -9.32
N ALA A 68 -20.61 -34.50 -8.37
CA ALA A 68 -19.34 -33.80 -8.54
C ALA A 68 -18.44 -34.57 -9.54
N ARG A 69 -17.67 -33.83 -10.32
CA ARG A 69 -16.63 -34.38 -11.22
C ARG A 69 -15.36 -34.81 -10.48
N PHE A 70 -15.11 -34.22 -9.33
CA PHE A 70 -13.90 -34.44 -8.52
C PHE A 70 -14.26 -34.79 -7.06
N ASP A 71 -13.49 -35.67 -6.46
CA ASP A 71 -13.79 -36.30 -5.16
C ASP A 71 -13.43 -35.44 -3.94
N PHE A 72 -13.71 -34.13 -3.98
CA PHE A 72 -13.40 -33.22 -2.88
C PHE A 72 -14.12 -33.62 -1.59
N ASP A 73 -15.41 -33.93 -1.67
CA ASP A 73 -16.21 -34.28 -0.49
C ASP A 73 -15.76 -35.59 0.16
N PHE A 74 -15.17 -36.49 -0.62
CA PHE A 74 -14.52 -37.71 -0.11
C PHE A 74 -13.20 -37.41 0.59
N CYS A 75 -12.34 -36.55 -0.02
CA CYS A 75 -11.05 -36.17 0.53
C CYS A 75 -11.17 -35.29 1.80
N PHE A 76 -12.24 -34.49 1.91
CA PHE A 76 -12.49 -33.56 3.01
C PHE A 76 -13.88 -33.75 3.60
N PRO A 77 -14.14 -34.90 4.22
CA PRO A 77 -15.47 -35.24 4.72
C PRO A 77 -15.90 -34.28 5.83
N LYS A 78 -17.20 -33.96 5.87
CA LYS A 78 -17.83 -33.08 6.88
C LYS A 78 -17.27 -31.64 6.88
N MET A 79 -16.52 -31.21 5.86
CA MET A 79 -16.05 -29.81 5.81
C MET A 79 -17.25 -28.86 5.76
N PRO A 80 -17.35 -27.87 6.68
CA PRO A 80 -18.45 -26.92 6.69
C PRO A 80 -18.56 -26.19 5.35
N SER A 81 -19.79 -26.03 4.85
CA SER A 81 -20.06 -25.42 3.53
C SER A 81 -19.41 -24.05 3.35
N TYR A 82 -19.38 -23.23 4.41
CA TYR A 82 -18.72 -21.92 4.34
C TYR A 82 -17.21 -22.02 4.23
N PHE A 83 -16.55 -23.01 4.87
CA PHE A 83 -15.11 -23.25 4.66
C PHE A 83 -14.84 -23.77 3.25
N ARG A 84 -15.63 -24.70 2.75
CA ARG A 84 -15.53 -25.18 1.37
C ARG A 84 -15.63 -24.01 0.39
N ARG A 85 -16.68 -23.18 0.52
CA ARG A 85 -16.89 -22.02 -0.35
C ARG A 85 -15.76 -21.00 -0.26
N ALA A 86 -15.23 -20.73 0.92
CA ALA A 86 -14.06 -19.87 1.09
C ALA A 86 -12.80 -20.46 0.45
N ALA A 87 -12.60 -21.80 0.53
CA ALA A 87 -11.49 -22.48 -0.12
C ALA A 87 -11.61 -22.46 -1.65
N VAL A 88 -12.81 -22.68 -2.20
CA VAL A 88 -13.13 -22.53 -3.63
C VAL A 88 -12.77 -21.13 -4.13
N GLN A 89 -13.23 -20.10 -3.45
CA GLN A 89 -12.93 -18.71 -3.82
C GLN A 89 -11.43 -18.41 -3.76
N HIS A 90 -10.74 -18.93 -2.76
CA HIS A 90 -9.30 -18.76 -2.59
C HIS A 90 -8.51 -19.42 -3.73
N ALA A 91 -8.88 -20.66 -4.06
CA ALA A 91 -8.24 -21.40 -5.14
C ALA A 91 -8.46 -20.75 -6.50
N LEU A 92 -9.71 -20.39 -6.83
CA LEU A 92 -10.03 -19.64 -8.05
C LEU A 92 -9.23 -18.35 -8.19
N GLY A 93 -9.14 -17.55 -7.12
CA GLY A 93 -8.35 -16.31 -7.11
C GLY A 93 -6.86 -16.57 -7.34
N SER A 94 -6.33 -17.66 -6.79
CA SER A 94 -4.92 -18.05 -6.95
C SER A 94 -4.60 -18.47 -8.38
N VAL A 95 -5.44 -19.30 -8.98
CA VAL A 95 -5.30 -19.77 -10.38
C VAL A 95 -5.47 -18.61 -11.35
N SER A 96 -6.52 -17.80 -11.21
CA SER A 96 -6.76 -16.62 -12.04
C SER A 96 -5.56 -15.65 -12.03
N SER A 97 -5.07 -15.33 -10.85
CA SER A 97 -3.89 -14.47 -10.69
C SER A 97 -2.61 -15.08 -11.29
N TYR A 98 -2.45 -16.37 -11.21
CA TYR A 98 -1.34 -17.07 -11.84
C TYR A 98 -1.42 -17.02 -13.37
N ARG A 99 -2.57 -17.32 -13.95
CA ARG A 99 -2.79 -17.29 -15.41
C ARG A 99 -2.56 -15.89 -15.97
N THR A 100 -3.11 -14.84 -15.37
CA THR A 100 -2.85 -13.46 -15.79
C THR A 100 -1.35 -13.11 -15.75
N ARG A 101 -0.63 -13.51 -14.71
CA ARG A 101 0.82 -13.28 -14.63
C ARG A 101 1.60 -14.10 -15.68
N LEU A 102 1.14 -15.29 -16.00
CA LEU A 102 1.75 -16.13 -17.01
C LEU A 102 1.59 -15.53 -18.42
N GLU A 103 0.41 -15.00 -18.72
CA GLU A 103 0.13 -14.28 -19.99
C GLU A 103 0.98 -13.02 -20.11
N GLN A 104 1.03 -12.20 -19.06
CA GLN A 104 1.89 -11.02 -19.03
C GLN A 104 3.37 -11.38 -19.24
N TRP A 105 3.85 -12.42 -18.58
CA TRP A 105 5.22 -12.90 -18.74
C TRP A 105 5.53 -13.37 -20.18
N LYS A 106 4.58 -14.05 -20.82
CA LYS A 106 4.67 -14.42 -22.25
C LYS A 106 4.71 -13.18 -23.15
N ALA A 107 3.80 -12.22 -22.92
CA ALA A 107 3.72 -10.98 -23.69
C ALA A 107 4.96 -10.08 -23.54
N GLU A 108 5.62 -10.10 -22.38
CA GLU A 108 6.88 -9.38 -22.14
C GLU A 108 8.12 -10.08 -22.70
N GLY A 109 7.95 -11.17 -23.48
CA GLY A 109 9.03 -11.92 -24.11
C GLY A 109 9.87 -12.72 -23.13
N GLN A 110 9.30 -13.17 -22.01
CA GLN A 110 9.90 -14.09 -21.03
C GLN A 110 11.20 -13.57 -20.38
N LYS A 111 11.36 -12.26 -20.27
CA LYS A 111 12.58 -11.58 -19.77
C LYS A 111 12.88 -11.83 -18.29
N THR A 112 11.92 -12.33 -17.54
CA THR A 112 12.03 -12.62 -16.10
C THR A 112 11.84 -14.12 -15.85
N GLY A 113 12.04 -14.57 -14.62
CA GLY A 113 11.73 -15.96 -14.24
C GLY A 113 10.24 -16.27 -14.45
N LYS A 114 9.94 -17.49 -14.93
CA LYS A 114 8.55 -17.95 -15.12
C LYS A 114 7.74 -17.79 -13.82
N PRO A 115 6.53 -17.23 -13.88
CA PRO A 115 5.63 -17.19 -12.73
C PRO A 115 5.36 -18.61 -12.23
N TYR A 116 5.22 -18.75 -10.92
CA TYR A 116 4.78 -19.99 -10.30
C TYR A 116 3.41 -19.83 -9.67
N LEU A 117 2.64 -20.89 -9.64
CA LEU A 117 1.37 -20.93 -8.94
C LEU A 117 1.64 -20.88 -7.43
N LYS A 118 1.09 -19.84 -6.75
CA LYS A 118 1.26 -19.71 -5.31
C LYS A 118 0.55 -20.84 -4.60
N SER A 119 1.27 -21.48 -3.70
CA SER A 119 0.75 -22.56 -2.91
C SER A 119 -0.20 -22.05 -1.82
N GLU A 120 -0.89 -22.99 -1.23
CA GLU A 120 -1.83 -22.89 -0.12
C GLU A 120 -1.26 -22.28 1.17
N GLN A 121 0.07 -22.18 1.32
CA GLN A 121 0.70 -21.69 2.58
C GLN A 121 0.26 -20.31 3.03
N TYR A 122 -0.30 -19.52 2.14
CA TYR A 122 -0.87 -18.19 2.45
C TYR A 122 -2.40 -18.23 2.60
N ALA A 123 -3.03 -19.38 2.42
CA ALA A 123 -4.46 -19.53 2.60
C ALA A 123 -4.85 -19.35 4.06
N MET A 124 -5.84 -18.50 4.30
CA MET A 124 -6.34 -18.16 5.63
C MET A 124 -7.82 -18.53 5.73
N PRO A 125 -8.20 -19.45 6.64
CA PRO A 125 -9.60 -19.79 6.87
C PRO A 125 -10.40 -18.57 7.32
N VAL A 126 -11.59 -18.40 6.74
CA VAL A 126 -12.54 -17.33 7.10
C VAL A 126 -13.61 -17.90 8.01
N PHE A 127 -13.81 -17.27 9.17
CA PHE A 127 -14.79 -17.71 10.17
C PHE A 127 -16.03 -16.83 10.10
N TYR A 128 -17.07 -17.27 9.42
CA TYR A 128 -18.31 -16.53 9.24
C TYR A 128 -19.04 -16.37 10.58
N HIS A 129 -19.56 -15.16 10.82
CA HIS A 129 -20.33 -14.84 12.02
C HIS A 129 -21.50 -15.81 12.20
N ASP A 130 -21.81 -16.16 13.44
CA ASP A 130 -22.88 -17.02 13.91
C ASP A 130 -22.80 -18.50 13.47
N VAL A 131 -22.08 -18.79 12.39
CA VAL A 131 -21.91 -20.14 11.83
C VAL A 131 -20.59 -20.78 12.26
N MET A 132 -19.51 -19.99 12.35
CA MET A 132 -18.15 -20.46 12.61
C MET A 132 -17.39 -19.62 13.63
N TYR A 133 -17.84 -18.42 13.87
CA TYR A 133 -17.33 -17.47 14.86
C TYR A 133 -18.53 -16.91 15.66
N ARG A 134 -18.41 -16.91 16.98
CA ARG A 134 -19.33 -16.26 17.90
C ARG A 134 -18.53 -15.52 18.97
N GLU A 135 -18.96 -14.31 19.32
CA GLU A 135 -18.43 -13.63 20.48
C GLU A 135 -18.92 -14.31 21.76
N ASN A 136 -18.07 -14.43 22.76
CA ASN A 136 -18.51 -14.86 24.08
C ASN A 136 -19.06 -13.61 24.80
N THR A 137 -20.34 -13.67 25.16
CA THR A 137 -21.05 -12.59 25.89
C THR A 137 -20.79 -12.63 27.39
N GLU A 138 -20.41 -13.80 27.91
CA GLU A 138 -20.22 -14.03 29.35
C GLU A 138 -18.78 -13.75 29.77
N GLU A 139 -17.81 -14.06 28.91
CA GLU A 139 -16.38 -13.90 29.21
C GLU A 139 -15.71 -12.88 28.28
N LYS A 140 -15.22 -11.83 28.92
CA LYS A 140 -14.52 -10.74 28.22
C LYS A 140 -13.26 -11.26 27.52
N ASP A 141 -13.04 -10.85 26.26
CA ASP A 141 -11.90 -11.23 25.44
C ASP A 141 -11.86 -12.73 25.08
N ALA A 142 -13.00 -13.41 25.11
CA ALA A 142 -13.17 -14.75 24.61
C ALA A 142 -14.09 -14.80 23.40
N ALA A 143 -13.95 -15.83 22.59
CA ALA A 143 -14.80 -16.11 21.45
C ALA A 143 -14.93 -17.63 21.26
N PHE A 144 -15.95 -18.05 20.52
CA PHE A 144 -16.10 -19.44 20.09
C PHE A 144 -15.75 -19.55 18.61
N LEU A 145 -14.89 -20.50 18.27
CA LEU A 145 -14.55 -20.86 16.90
C LEU A 145 -14.98 -22.31 16.61
N LYS A 146 -15.54 -22.54 15.43
CA LYS A 146 -15.77 -23.87 14.94
C LYS A 146 -14.49 -24.41 14.33
N LEU A 147 -13.79 -25.31 15.04
CA LEU A 147 -12.49 -25.85 14.70
C LEU A 147 -12.54 -27.34 14.41
N TYR A 148 -11.61 -27.84 13.64
CA TYR A 148 -11.39 -29.25 13.35
C TYR A 148 -10.49 -29.87 14.40
N ASP A 149 -10.97 -30.96 15.07
CA ASP A 149 -10.25 -31.67 16.14
C ASP A 149 -9.46 -32.90 15.66
N GLY A 150 -9.41 -33.10 14.34
CA GLY A 150 -8.83 -34.29 13.72
C GLY A 150 -9.88 -35.29 13.21
N TYR A 151 -11.12 -35.22 13.73
CA TYR A 151 -12.20 -36.11 13.39
C TYR A 151 -13.49 -35.39 12.97
N ASP A 152 -13.80 -34.28 13.68
CA ASP A 152 -15.05 -33.55 13.44
C ASP A 152 -14.88 -32.05 13.71
N TRP A 153 -15.87 -31.26 13.32
CA TRP A 153 -15.92 -29.81 13.47
C TRP A 153 -16.75 -29.43 14.70
N LYS A 154 -16.09 -28.93 15.75
CA LYS A 154 -16.71 -28.58 17.03
C LYS A 154 -16.46 -27.13 17.41
N TRP A 155 -17.28 -26.62 18.30
CA TRP A 155 -17.09 -25.30 18.89
C TRP A 155 -16.06 -25.36 20.01
N PHE A 156 -15.06 -24.50 19.95
CA PHE A 156 -14.01 -24.35 20.95
C PHE A 156 -13.97 -22.91 21.44
N ALA A 157 -13.90 -22.72 22.76
CA ALA A 157 -13.60 -21.44 23.35
C ALA A 157 -12.14 -21.07 23.09
N VAL A 158 -11.90 -19.84 22.65
CA VAL A 158 -10.57 -19.27 22.40
C VAL A 158 -10.46 -17.93 23.11
N TRP A 159 -9.28 -17.65 23.65
CA TRP A 159 -8.99 -16.41 24.35
C TRP A 159 -8.17 -15.48 23.48
N LEU A 160 -8.64 -14.24 23.40
CA LEU A 160 -8.04 -13.17 22.63
C LEU A 160 -7.17 -12.30 23.54
N LYS A 161 -6.09 -11.74 22.99
CA LYS A 161 -5.20 -10.90 23.76
C LYS A 161 -5.91 -9.61 24.18
N HIS A 162 -5.98 -9.35 25.48
CA HIS A 162 -6.71 -8.23 26.08
C HIS A 162 -6.34 -6.87 25.47
N THR A 163 -5.03 -6.55 25.38
CA THR A 163 -4.55 -5.26 24.83
C THR A 163 -4.93 -5.04 23.37
N ASP A 164 -5.05 -6.13 22.58
CA ASP A 164 -5.46 -6.06 21.20
C ASP A 164 -6.98 -5.83 21.09
N MET A 165 -7.76 -6.48 21.97
CA MET A 165 -9.21 -6.28 22.05
C MET A 165 -9.57 -4.90 22.57
N GLU A 166 -8.84 -4.35 23.55
CA GLU A 166 -9.02 -2.97 24.00
C GLU A 166 -8.75 -1.97 22.86
N TYR A 167 -7.69 -2.21 22.06
CA TYR A 167 -7.44 -1.39 20.89
C TYR A 167 -8.60 -1.41 19.91
N LEU A 168 -9.18 -2.59 19.62
CA LEU A 168 -10.34 -2.69 18.74
C LEU A 168 -11.54 -1.95 19.30
N ARG A 169 -11.87 -2.14 20.58
CA ARG A 169 -12.99 -1.43 21.24
C ARG A 169 -12.81 0.09 21.19
N LYS A 170 -11.59 0.57 21.44
CA LYS A 170 -11.29 2.01 21.44
C LYS A 170 -11.38 2.64 20.05
N HIS A 171 -10.90 1.94 19.01
CA HIS A 171 -10.74 2.55 17.68
C HIS A 171 -11.78 2.11 16.65
N TRP A 172 -12.51 1.01 16.92
CA TRP A 172 -13.42 0.37 15.97
C TRP A 172 -14.82 0.14 16.54
N SER A 173 -15.11 0.68 17.73
CA SER A 173 -16.46 0.64 18.32
C SER A 173 -17.50 1.17 17.35
N GLY A 174 -18.65 0.51 17.29
CA GLY A 174 -19.75 0.88 16.39
C GLY A 174 -19.55 0.56 14.90
N LYS A 175 -18.40 0.00 14.50
CA LYS A 175 -18.14 -0.41 13.12
C LYS A 175 -18.28 -1.92 12.97
N LYS A 176 -19.03 -2.34 11.95
CA LYS A 176 -19.22 -3.76 11.66
C LYS A 176 -17.92 -4.38 11.13
N ALA A 177 -17.42 -5.38 11.84
CA ALA A 177 -16.34 -6.22 11.36
C ALA A 177 -16.81 -7.20 10.28
N SER A 178 -15.99 -7.45 9.28
CA SER A 178 -16.17 -8.61 8.40
C SER A 178 -15.81 -9.89 9.17
N ALA A 179 -16.23 -11.04 8.64
CA ALA A 179 -15.86 -12.34 9.18
C ALA A 179 -14.33 -12.44 9.41
N PRO A 180 -13.85 -12.78 10.61
CA PRO A 180 -12.44 -12.84 10.90
C PRO A 180 -11.73 -13.97 10.15
N THR A 181 -10.46 -13.77 9.86
CA THR A 181 -9.61 -14.79 9.22
C THR A 181 -8.52 -15.26 10.18
N LEU A 182 -8.24 -16.56 10.19
CA LEU A 182 -7.17 -17.13 10.99
C LEU A 182 -5.83 -17.01 10.26
N GLU A 183 -4.88 -16.29 10.85
CA GLU A 183 -3.55 -16.07 10.32
C GLU A 183 -2.48 -16.66 11.26
N LYS A 184 -1.49 -17.36 10.67
CA LYS A 184 -0.29 -17.79 11.40
C LYS A 184 0.86 -16.88 11.04
N LYS A 185 1.47 -16.25 12.04
CA LYS A 185 2.69 -15.46 11.90
C LYS A 185 3.75 -15.99 12.85
N HIS A 186 4.88 -16.42 12.29
CA HIS A 186 5.91 -17.12 13.05
C HIS A 186 5.32 -18.32 13.80
N HIS A 187 5.34 -18.26 15.14
CA HIS A 187 4.80 -19.31 16.00
C HIS A 187 3.47 -18.95 16.64
N LYS A 188 2.85 -17.82 16.26
CA LYS A 188 1.61 -17.31 16.86
C LYS A 188 0.46 -17.33 15.88
N TYR A 189 -0.75 -17.45 16.40
CA TYR A 189 -1.99 -17.38 15.65
C TYR A 189 -2.73 -16.10 15.98
N PHE A 190 -3.40 -15.54 14.97
CA PHE A 190 -4.16 -14.30 15.06
C PHE A 190 -5.50 -14.45 14.37
N LEU A 191 -6.54 -13.90 14.98
CA LEU A 191 -7.77 -13.59 14.27
C LEU A 191 -7.66 -12.18 13.69
N ARG A 192 -7.74 -12.07 12.38
CA ARG A 192 -7.68 -10.79 11.69
C ARG A 192 -9.09 -10.32 11.40
N PHE A 193 -9.48 -9.24 12.06
CA PHE A 193 -10.72 -8.52 11.82
C PHE A 193 -10.51 -7.45 10.75
N THR A 194 -11.47 -7.32 9.85
CA THR A 194 -11.44 -6.35 8.76
C THR A 194 -12.66 -5.44 8.86
N TYR A 195 -12.41 -4.14 8.77
CA TYR A 195 -13.41 -3.09 8.87
C TYR A 195 -13.44 -2.29 7.58
N ALA A 196 -14.62 -2.00 7.08
CA ALA A 196 -14.82 -1.12 5.94
C ALA A 196 -15.39 0.21 6.42
N GLU A 197 -14.84 1.30 5.90
CA GLU A 197 -15.29 2.67 6.15
C GLU A 197 -15.58 3.35 4.82
N GLU A 198 -16.69 4.03 4.73
CA GLU A 198 -16.95 4.94 3.63
C GLU A 198 -16.48 6.35 4.02
N VAL A 199 -15.64 6.94 3.17
CA VAL A 199 -15.12 8.29 3.39
C VAL A 199 -15.40 9.16 2.18
N SER A 200 -15.79 10.41 2.43
CA SER A 200 -15.89 11.43 1.40
C SER A 200 -14.56 12.14 1.25
N LEU A 201 -14.06 12.26 0.03
CA LEU A 201 -12.87 13.03 -0.27
C LEU A 201 -13.25 14.47 -0.60
N ASN A 202 -12.41 15.43 -0.21
CA ASN A 202 -12.60 16.84 -0.53
C ASN A 202 -12.74 17.04 -2.04
N GLN A 203 -13.75 17.76 -2.46
CA GLN A 203 -14.04 18.07 -3.86
C GLN A 203 -13.87 19.56 -4.15
N THR A 204 -13.07 20.26 -3.35
CA THR A 204 -12.74 21.66 -3.52
C THR A 204 -12.30 21.96 -4.95
N PRO A 205 -12.86 22.98 -5.64
CA PRO A 205 -12.43 23.39 -6.98
C PRO A 205 -10.97 23.78 -6.99
N VAL A 206 -10.24 23.53 -8.10
CA VAL A 206 -8.79 23.75 -8.21
C VAL A 206 -8.39 25.16 -7.80
N LYS A 207 -9.20 26.16 -8.13
CA LYS A 207 -8.94 27.59 -7.82
C LYS A 207 -8.98 27.93 -6.31
N GLU A 208 -9.56 27.07 -5.49
CA GLU A 208 -9.72 27.27 -4.04
C GLU A 208 -8.89 26.27 -3.23
N GLN A 209 -8.25 25.29 -3.90
CA GLN A 209 -7.53 24.23 -3.23
C GLN A 209 -6.30 24.73 -2.51
N THR A 210 -6.08 24.22 -1.32
CA THR A 210 -4.78 24.27 -0.66
C THR A 210 -4.14 22.89 -0.78
N ILE A 211 -2.88 22.83 -1.21
CA ILE A 211 -2.15 21.56 -1.34
C ILE A 211 -0.96 21.50 -0.39
N CYS A 212 -0.61 20.27 0.00
CA CYS A 212 0.65 19.96 0.65
C CYS A 212 1.54 19.20 -0.33
N SER A 213 2.50 19.86 -0.93
CA SER A 213 3.50 19.21 -1.80
C SER A 213 4.64 18.65 -0.97
N VAL A 214 5.05 17.41 -1.27
CA VAL A 214 6.00 16.65 -0.45
C VAL A 214 7.12 16.07 -1.30
N ASP A 215 8.34 16.50 -1.01
CA ASP A 215 9.55 15.84 -1.48
C ASP A 215 10.03 14.81 -0.43
N LEU A 216 10.22 13.55 -0.85
CA LEU A 216 10.71 12.46 -0.01
C LEU A 216 12.19 12.22 -0.24
N GLY A 217 13.01 12.53 0.75
CA GLY A 217 14.46 12.40 0.69
C GLY A 217 15.03 11.20 1.47
N ILE A 218 16.33 10.99 1.31
CA ILE A 218 17.11 10.02 2.09
C ILE A 218 17.78 10.70 3.28
N ASN A 219 18.26 11.92 3.09
CA ASN A 219 18.94 12.69 4.13
C ASN A 219 17.94 13.46 4.99
N THR A 220 17.08 14.25 4.39
CA THR A 220 15.85 14.76 5.02
C THR A 220 14.72 13.78 4.71
N ASP A 221 13.94 13.35 5.68
CA ASP A 221 12.93 12.30 5.47
C ASP A 221 11.79 12.77 4.57
N ALA A 222 11.35 14.02 4.77
CA ALA A 222 10.41 14.70 3.89
C ALA A 222 10.53 16.22 4.06
N VAL A 223 10.28 16.95 2.99
CA VAL A 223 10.07 18.41 3.00
C VAL A 223 8.66 18.67 2.47
N CYS A 224 7.85 19.32 3.29
CA CYS A 224 6.46 19.63 2.99
C CYS A 224 6.30 21.13 2.76
N THR A 225 5.55 21.50 1.73
CA THR A 225 5.21 22.90 1.42
C THR A 225 3.70 23.02 1.25
N ILE A 226 3.08 23.97 1.95
CA ILE A 226 1.67 24.33 1.75
C ILE A 226 1.60 25.42 0.68
N MET A 227 0.84 25.17 -0.37
CA MET A 227 0.77 26.05 -1.54
C MET A 227 -0.67 26.28 -1.98
N ARG A 228 -1.00 27.51 -2.37
CA ARG A 228 -2.26 27.91 -3.02
C ARG A 228 -2.14 27.87 -4.54
N PRO A 229 -3.27 27.93 -5.29
CA PRO A 229 -3.28 27.87 -6.74
C PRO A 229 -2.51 28.99 -7.44
N ASP A 230 -2.45 30.17 -6.82
CA ASP A 230 -1.67 31.34 -7.28
C ASP A 230 -0.16 31.20 -7.05
N GLY A 231 0.29 30.07 -6.50
CA GLY A 231 1.68 29.82 -6.14
C GLY A 231 2.06 30.36 -4.76
N THR A 232 1.17 31.01 -4.01
CA THR A 232 1.47 31.52 -2.66
C THR A 232 1.84 30.38 -1.71
N ILE A 233 2.99 30.49 -1.06
CA ILE A 233 3.50 29.54 -0.07
C ILE A 233 3.05 29.98 1.32
N LEU A 234 2.15 29.18 1.93
CA LEU A 234 1.60 29.46 3.27
C LEU A 234 2.46 28.88 4.39
N GLY A 235 3.19 27.80 4.12
CA GLY A 235 3.98 27.14 5.15
C GLY A 235 4.98 26.13 4.61
N ARG A 236 5.97 25.79 5.43
CA ARG A 236 7.04 24.85 5.12
C ARG A 236 7.35 24.01 6.35
N LYS A 237 7.58 22.73 6.18
CA LYS A 237 7.98 21.84 7.28
C LYS A 237 9.05 20.85 6.82
N PHE A 238 10.15 20.81 7.55
CA PHE A 238 11.18 19.78 7.39
C PHE A 238 10.91 18.66 8.41
N ILE A 239 10.70 17.46 7.92
CA ILE A 239 10.49 16.27 8.73
C ILE A 239 11.77 15.46 8.71
N ASN A 240 12.33 15.22 9.89
CA ASN A 240 13.55 14.44 10.03
C ASN A 240 13.58 13.73 11.39
N PHE A 241 13.98 12.45 11.40
CA PHE A 241 14.09 11.61 12.59
C PHE A 241 15.54 11.13 12.77
N PRO A 242 16.49 12.01 13.14
CA PRO A 242 17.91 11.70 13.20
C PRO A 242 18.21 10.55 14.17
N SER A 243 17.63 10.53 15.37
CA SER A 243 17.82 9.47 16.36
C SER A 243 17.40 8.07 15.85
N ASP A 244 16.29 7.98 15.09
CA ASP A 244 15.85 6.73 14.49
C ASP A 244 16.81 6.29 13.37
N LYS A 245 17.34 7.22 12.58
CA LYS A 245 18.36 6.97 11.55
C LYS A 245 19.67 6.49 12.15
N ASP A 246 20.14 7.11 13.22
CA ASP A 246 21.36 6.71 13.93
C ASP A 246 21.21 5.33 14.56
N ARG A 247 20.05 5.05 15.13
CA ARG A 247 19.71 3.70 15.62
C ARG A 247 19.75 2.68 14.50
N MET A 248 19.14 2.99 13.36
CA MET A 248 19.17 2.14 12.16
C MET A 248 20.60 1.91 11.67
N TYR A 249 21.40 2.96 11.58
CA TYR A 249 22.80 2.88 11.17
C TYR A 249 23.61 1.95 12.07
N ARG A 250 23.46 2.07 13.39
CA ARG A 250 24.11 1.19 14.37
C ARG A 250 23.67 -0.26 14.23
N VAL A 251 22.37 -0.52 14.03
CA VAL A 251 21.85 -1.88 13.81
C VAL A 251 22.42 -2.48 12.53
N LEU A 252 22.44 -1.75 11.43
CA LEU A 252 23.02 -2.21 10.17
C LEU A 252 24.52 -2.44 10.27
N GLY A 253 25.24 -1.63 11.07
CA GLY A 253 26.66 -1.82 11.39
C GLY A 253 26.91 -3.14 12.12
N ARG A 254 26.09 -3.45 13.14
CA ARG A 254 26.15 -4.74 13.87
C ARG A 254 25.85 -5.94 12.97
N ILE A 255 24.86 -5.82 12.08
CA ILE A 255 24.54 -6.88 11.11
C ILE A 255 25.73 -7.14 10.19
N ARG A 256 26.35 -6.09 9.64
CA ARG A 256 27.53 -6.22 8.76
C ARG A 256 28.72 -6.87 9.46
N ARG A 257 28.98 -6.50 10.73
CA ARG A 257 30.05 -7.11 11.55
C ARG A 257 29.77 -8.61 11.75
N PHE A 258 28.56 -8.94 12.20
CA PHE A 258 28.13 -10.32 12.43
C PHE A 258 28.20 -11.20 11.16
N GLN A 259 27.82 -10.62 10.00
CA GLN A 259 27.91 -11.34 8.72
C GLN A 259 29.36 -11.66 8.32
N ARG A 260 30.31 -10.78 8.66
CA ARG A 260 31.74 -11.02 8.40
C ARG A 260 32.31 -12.12 9.30
N GLU A 261 31.87 -12.15 10.56
CA GLU A 261 32.38 -13.10 11.59
C GLU A 261 31.73 -14.49 11.45
N HIS A 262 30.44 -14.58 11.12
CA HIS A 262 29.64 -15.80 11.21
C HIS A 262 28.93 -16.18 9.90
N GLY A 263 29.18 -15.46 8.82
CA GLY A 263 28.48 -15.69 7.55
C GLY A 263 27.02 -15.18 7.53
N SER A 264 26.36 -15.39 6.39
CA SER A 264 25.03 -14.79 6.16
C SER A 264 23.83 -15.57 6.73
N ARG A 265 24.01 -16.84 7.05
CA ARG A 265 22.90 -17.76 7.40
C ARG A 265 22.21 -17.46 8.73
N GLN A 266 22.93 -16.94 9.72
CA GLN A 266 22.43 -16.74 11.10
C GLN A 266 21.88 -15.33 11.40
N VAL A 267 21.71 -14.48 10.39
CA VAL A 267 21.33 -13.06 10.58
C VAL A 267 19.85 -12.75 10.42
N GLN A 268 18.98 -13.73 10.21
CA GLN A 268 17.56 -13.52 9.92
C GLN A 268 16.85 -12.70 10.99
N GLY A 269 17.04 -13.01 12.28
CA GLY A 269 16.44 -12.27 13.40
C GLY A 269 16.91 -10.82 13.47
N LYS A 270 18.21 -10.58 13.22
CA LYS A 270 18.78 -9.22 13.21
C LYS A 270 18.19 -8.39 12.05
N TRP A 271 18.01 -8.98 10.87
CA TRP A 271 17.33 -8.34 9.74
C TRP A 271 15.84 -8.09 10.00
N ALA A 272 15.15 -9.01 10.70
CA ALA A 272 13.76 -8.80 11.09
C ALA A 272 13.61 -7.55 11.97
N TYR A 273 14.52 -7.38 12.95
CA TYR A 273 14.56 -6.19 13.79
C TYR A 273 14.85 -4.91 13.00
N ALA A 274 15.84 -4.91 12.09
CA ALA A 274 16.13 -3.77 11.24
C ALA A 274 14.94 -3.39 10.34
N LYS A 275 14.24 -4.39 9.78
CA LYS A 275 13.01 -4.17 8.99
C LYS A 275 11.90 -3.56 9.85
N HIS A 276 11.76 -3.99 11.11
CA HIS A 276 10.78 -3.42 12.04
C HIS A 276 11.07 -1.94 12.31
N LEU A 277 12.30 -1.58 12.68
CA LEU A 277 12.70 -0.19 12.88
C LEU A 277 12.44 0.68 11.65
N ASN A 278 12.80 0.18 10.47
CA ASN A 278 12.55 0.88 9.21
C ASN A 278 11.05 1.08 8.92
N THR A 279 10.23 0.10 9.32
CA THR A 279 8.77 0.20 9.19
C THR A 279 8.20 1.26 10.12
N GLU A 280 8.70 1.32 11.36
CA GLU A 280 8.28 2.34 12.34
C GLU A 280 8.71 3.75 11.91
N LEU A 281 9.92 3.90 11.37
CA LEU A 281 10.35 5.18 10.80
C LEU A 281 9.41 5.63 9.67
N GLY A 282 9.07 4.73 8.74
CA GLY A 282 8.11 5.04 7.67
C GLY A 282 6.71 5.42 8.20
N ARG A 283 6.26 4.83 9.31
CA ARG A 283 4.99 5.20 9.97
C ARG A 283 5.04 6.60 10.58
N LYS A 284 6.14 6.94 11.27
CA LYS A 284 6.36 8.27 11.86
C LYS A 284 6.36 9.36 10.79
N ILE A 285 7.11 9.15 9.71
CA ILE A 285 7.17 10.10 8.58
C ILE A 285 5.77 10.31 7.98
N ALA A 286 5.05 9.23 7.67
CA ALA A 286 3.71 9.31 7.10
C ALA A 286 2.72 10.04 8.02
N LYS A 287 2.80 9.78 9.35
CA LYS A 287 1.97 10.45 10.34
C LYS A 287 2.23 11.96 10.37
N GLU A 288 3.50 12.38 10.37
CA GLU A 288 3.88 13.80 10.39
C GLU A 288 3.46 14.54 9.12
N ILE A 289 3.61 13.92 7.94
CA ILE A 289 3.15 14.50 6.67
C ILE A 289 1.64 14.76 6.71
N VAL A 290 0.87 13.73 7.08
CA VAL A 290 -0.61 13.84 7.11
C VAL A 290 -1.08 14.79 8.22
N PHE A 291 -0.41 14.79 9.35
CA PHE A 291 -0.69 15.74 10.43
C PHE A 291 -0.49 17.18 9.95
N TYR A 292 0.67 17.49 9.35
CA TYR A 292 0.97 18.83 8.84
C TYR A 292 -0.02 19.28 7.73
N ALA A 293 -0.34 18.38 6.80
CA ALA A 293 -1.33 18.68 5.77
C ALA A 293 -2.71 18.95 6.36
N SER A 294 -3.13 18.17 7.38
CA SER A 294 -4.42 18.33 8.04
C SER A 294 -4.53 19.62 8.84
N GLU A 295 -3.49 19.98 9.61
CA GLU A 295 -3.43 21.23 10.38
C GLU A 295 -3.55 22.48 9.49
N ASN A 296 -2.98 22.39 8.28
CA ASN A 296 -3.05 23.47 7.29
C ASN A 296 -4.25 23.32 6.33
N LYS A 297 -5.24 22.49 6.64
CA LYS A 297 -6.47 22.28 5.87
C LYS A 297 -6.21 21.99 4.38
N ALA A 298 -5.14 21.22 4.09
CA ALA A 298 -4.82 20.86 2.73
C ALA A 298 -5.86 19.89 2.13
N ASP A 299 -6.35 20.19 0.94
CA ASP A 299 -7.28 19.33 0.19
C ASP A 299 -6.58 18.13 -0.46
N VAL A 300 -5.33 18.32 -0.83
CA VAL A 300 -4.53 17.33 -1.57
C VAL A 300 -3.10 17.27 -1.04
N ILE A 301 -2.59 16.07 -0.81
CA ILE A 301 -1.15 15.85 -0.64
C ILE A 301 -0.59 15.41 -1.98
N VAL A 302 0.43 16.12 -2.46
CA VAL A 302 1.06 15.88 -3.76
C VAL A 302 2.43 15.27 -3.58
N PHE A 303 2.66 14.09 -4.17
CA PHE A 303 3.94 13.40 -4.20
C PHE A 303 4.51 13.31 -5.60
N GLU A 304 5.77 12.94 -5.68
CA GLU A 304 6.37 12.47 -6.92
C GLU A 304 6.01 11.02 -7.21
N TYR A 305 5.86 10.69 -8.49
CA TYR A 305 5.77 9.31 -8.97
C TYR A 305 7.17 8.69 -9.03
N LEU A 306 7.56 7.99 -7.97
CA LEU A 306 8.90 7.45 -7.80
C LEU A 306 8.94 5.95 -8.16
N GLU A 307 9.02 5.63 -9.44
CA GLU A 307 9.37 4.28 -9.90
C GLU A 307 10.87 4.13 -10.12
N MET A 308 11.47 3.18 -9.42
CA MET A 308 12.85 2.78 -9.71
C MET A 308 12.79 1.56 -10.61
N LYS A 309 13.07 1.76 -11.89
CA LYS A 309 13.26 0.68 -12.86
C LYS A 309 14.72 0.24 -12.84
N GLY A 310 14.96 -1.09 -12.79
CA GLY A 310 16.29 -1.67 -12.88
C GLY A 310 16.87 -2.19 -11.55
N LYS A 311 18.00 -2.87 -11.66
CA LYS A 311 18.73 -3.43 -10.50
C LYS A 311 19.52 -2.33 -9.80
N LEU A 312 19.31 -2.18 -8.51
CA LEU A 312 20.11 -1.28 -7.68
C LEU A 312 21.51 -1.87 -7.51
N SER A 313 22.53 -1.07 -7.78
CA SER A 313 23.94 -1.43 -7.64
C SER A 313 24.73 -0.32 -6.91
N GLY A 314 26.00 -0.61 -6.56
CA GLY A 314 26.94 0.34 -6.00
C GLY A 314 26.77 0.62 -4.50
N LYS A 315 27.62 1.52 -3.98
CA LYS A 315 27.75 1.86 -2.54
C LYS A 315 26.45 2.36 -1.89
N LYS A 316 25.55 2.98 -2.66
CA LYS A 316 24.26 3.51 -2.16
C LYS A 316 23.12 2.48 -2.18
N LYS A 317 23.34 1.27 -2.72
CA LYS A 317 22.31 0.21 -2.86
C LYS A 317 21.52 -0.02 -1.58
N GLN A 318 22.19 -0.20 -0.45
CA GLN A 318 21.54 -0.47 0.83
C GLN A 318 20.66 0.69 1.30
N LYS A 319 21.12 1.94 1.20
CA LYS A 319 20.32 3.12 1.55
C LYS A 319 19.04 3.21 0.68
N LEU A 320 19.18 3.00 -0.63
CA LEU A 320 18.05 3.03 -1.56
C LEU A 320 17.06 1.90 -1.33
N GLN A 321 17.52 0.69 -0.98
CA GLN A 321 16.64 -0.44 -0.61
C GLN A 321 15.89 -0.19 0.70
N MET A 322 16.52 0.49 1.66
CA MET A 322 15.90 0.84 2.93
C MET A 322 14.98 2.07 2.82
N TRP A 323 15.10 2.86 1.76
CA TRP A 323 14.22 4.00 1.53
C TRP A 323 12.80 3.57 1.13
N ARG A 324 11.88 3.67 2.07
CA ARG A 324 10.51 3.16 1.96
C ARG A 324 9.53 4.13 1.29
N LYS A 325 9.97 4.87 0.28
CA LYS A 325 9.18 5.91 -0.38
C LYS A 325 7.75 5.49 -0.75
N ARG A 326 7.57 4.30 -1.36
CA ARG A 326 6.23 3.80 -1.74
C ARG A 326 5.38 3.41 -0.53
N ASP A 327 6.00 2.84 0.51
CA ASP A 327 5.31 2.48 1.75
C ASP A 327 4.86 3.74 2.51
N ILE A 328 5.70 4.80 2.54
CA ILE A 328 5.34 6.10 3.10
C ILE A 328 4.15 6.70 2.35
N GLN A 329 4.20 6.78 1.01
CA GLN A 329 3.10 7.29 0.19
C GLN A 329 1.80 6.50 0.39
N LYS A 330 1.89 5.15 0.44
CA LYS A 330 0.74 4.28 0.69
C LYS A 330 0.11 4.54 2.06
N ARG A 331 0.94 4.70 3.11
CA ARG A 331 0.49 5.00 4.47
C ARG A 331 -0.11 6.39 4.57
N CYS A 332 0.51 7.38 3.92
CA CYS A 332 -0.07 8.71 3.80
C CYS A 332 -1.47 8.65 3.17
N GLY A 333 -1.63 7.92 2.05
CA GLY A 333 -2.92 7.75 1.40
C GLY A 333 -3.98 7.17 2.32
N GLN A 334 -3.65 6.10 3.05
CA GLN A 334 -4.58 5.49 3.99
C GLN A 334 -5.02 6.41 5.13
N GLN A 335 -4.12 7.25 5.63
CA GLN A 335 -4.42 8.18 6.71
C GLN A 335 -5.09 9.47 6.21
N ALA A 336 -4.63 10.01 5.08
CA ALA A 336 -5.13 11.22 4.46
C ALA A 336 -6.59 11.06 4.00
N HIS A 337 -6.91 9.95 3.32
CA HIS A 337 -8.28 9.69 2.86
C HIS A 337 -9.30 9.65 4.01
N ARG A 338 -8.93 9.14 5.20
CA ARG A 338 -9.81 9.20 6.38
C ARG A 338 -10.12 10.62 6.86
N LYS A 339 -9.27 11.56 6.49
CA LYS A 339 -9.44 12.99 6.78
C LYS A 339 -10.04 13.78 5.60
N GLY A 340 -10.49 13.07 4.55
CA GLY A 340 -11.01 13.68 3.34
C GLY A 340 -9.92 14.19 2.37
N ILE A 341 -8.64 14.13 2.75
CA ILE A 341 -7.54 14.67 1.96
C ILE A 341 -7.21 13.71 0.80
N ARG A 342 -7.19 14.21 -0.42
CA ARG A 342 -6.82 13.44 -1.62
C ARG A 342 -5.31 13.25 -1.74
N ILE A 343 -4.88 12.22 -2.45
CA ILE A 343 -3.48 12.02 -2.83
C ILE A 343 -3.34 12.20 -4.34
N SER A 344 -2.36 12.99 -4.75
CA SER A 344 -1.97 13.15 -6.14
C SER A 344 -0.50 12.82 -6.33
N ARG A 345 -0.12 12.46 -7.56
CA ARG A 345 1.26 12.21 -7.94
C ARG A 345 1.59 12.95 -9.24
N ILE A 346 2.79 13.51 -9.29
CA ILE A 346 3.32 14.22 -10.46
C ILE A 346 4.57 13.52 -10.99
N CYS A 347 5.00 13.91 -12.20
CA CYS A 347 6.23 13.40 -12.77
C CYS A 347 7.44 13.87 -11.94
N ALA A 348 8.30 12.90 -11.53
CA ALA A 348 9.47 13.14 -10.69
C ALA A 348 10.69 13.66 -11.48
N TRP A 349 10.66 13.62 -12.81
CA TRP A 349 11.83 13.96 -13.62
C TRP A 349 12.23 15.40 -13.44
N ASN A 350 13.49 15.66 -13.07
CA ASN A 350 14.10 16.98 -12.87
C ASN A 350 13.49 17.88 -11.77
N THR A 351 12.56 17.43 -10.94
CA THR A 351 12.01 18.24 -9.83
C THR A 351 13.09 18.76 -8.89
N SER A 352 14.06 17.92 -8.55
CA SER A 352 15.20 18.25 -7.68
C SER A 352 16.47 18.63 -8.43
N ARG A 353 16.42 18.74 -9.76
CA ARG A 353 17.54 19.16 -10.61
C ARG A 353 17.40 20.59 -11.10
N LEU A 354 16.18 21.07 -11.21
CA LEU A 354 15.88 22.42 -11.68
C LEU A 354 15.59 23.35 -10.49
N ALA A 355 16.15 24.57 -10.58
CA ALA A 355 15.86 25.64 -9.64
C ALA A 355 14.39 26.06 -9.73
N PHE A 356 13.77 26.36 -8.58
CA PHE A 356 12.35 26.75 -8.56
C PHE A 356 12.09 28.12 -9.20
N ASP A 357 13.12 28.97 -9.28
CA ASP A 357 13.06 30.33 -9.86
C ASP A 357 13.18 30.37 -11.40
N GLY A 358 13.27 29.19 -12.04
CA GLY A 358 13.39 29.10 -13.50
C GLY A 358 14.80 29.33 -14.05
N SER A 359 15.81 29.57 -13.20
CA SER A 359 17.20 29.89 -13.65
C SER A 359 17.94 28.71 -14.27
N GLY A 360 17.37 27.49 -14.25
CA GLY A 360 17.96 26.31 -14.86
C GLY A 360 18.42 25.24 -13.88
N GLU A 361 19.47 24.50 -14.23
CA GLU A 361 19.96 23.41 -13.38
C GLU A 361 20.71 23.94 -12.14
N ILE A 362 20.49 23.29 -11.01
CA ILE A 362 21.16 23.61 -9.74
C ILE A 362 22.53 22.94 -9.64
N ALA A 363 23.52 23.64 -9.09
CA ALA A 363 24.80 23.07 -8.67
C ALA A 363 24.68 22.61 -7.19
N ARG A 364 24.75 21.31 -6.92
CA ARG A 364 24.70 20.78 -5.54
C ARG A 364 26.02 20.97 -4.83
N ASP A 365 25.94 21.37 -3.55
CA ASP A 365 27.11 21.45 -2.68
C ASP A 365 27.71 20.04 -2.45
N THR A 366 29.03 19.94 -2.56
CA THR A 366 29.74 18.66 -2.40
C THR A 366 29.88 18.23 -0.95
N ARG A 367 29.88 19.16 0.00
CA ARG A 367 30.00 18.92 1.45
C ARG A 367 28.63 18.75 2.09
N ASP A 368 27.69 19.61 1.78
CA ASP A 368 26.30 19.51 2.25
C ASP A 368 25.32 19.32 1.09
N HIS A 369 25.01 18.08 0.77
CA HIS A 369 24.09 17.72 -0.32
C HIS A 369 22.65 18.24 -0.16
N ARG A 370 22.32 18.88 0.97
CA ARG A 370 21.03 19.57 1.18
C ARG A 370 21.02 20.95 0.55
N LEU A 371 22.18 21.53 0.33
CA LEU A 371 22.35 22.86 -0.26
C LEU A 371 22.67 22.79 -1.76
N CYS A 372 22.22 23.80 -2.47
CA CYS A 372 22.55 24.01 -3.88
C CYS A 372 22.73 25.51 -4.16
N THR A 373 23.42 25.80 -5.26
CA THR A 373 23.53 27.14 -5.81
C THR A 373 22.79 27.17 -7.14
N PHE A 374 21.91 28.15 -7.30
CA PHE A 374 21.20 28.42 -8.55
C PHE A 374 22.10 29.17 -9.54
N GLN A 375 21.72 29.21 -10.80
CA GLN A 375 22.50 29.99 -11.80
C GLN A 375 22.52 31.49 -11.51
N THR A 376 21.54 31.99 -10.76
CA THR A 376 21.50 33.35 -10.21
C THR A 376 22.50 33.61 -9.07
N GLY A 377 23.29 32.61 -8.66
CA GLY A 377 24.18 32.69 -7.50
C GLY A 377 23.47 32.46 -6.14
N LYS A 378 22.17 32.33 -6.12
CA LYS A 378 21.38 32.12 -4.90
C LYS A 378 21.66 30.73 -4.27
N ARG A 379 22.08 30.69 -3.01
CA ARG A 379 22.18 29.43 -2.23
C ARG A 379 20.84 29.07 -1.62
N TYR A 380 20.42 27.84 -1.81
CA TYR A 380 19.11 27.38 -1.34
C TYR A 380 19.12 25.92 -0.91
N ASN A 381 18.04 25.47 -0.22
CA ASN A 381 17.86 24.06 0.10
C ASN A 381 17.27 23.31 -1.09
N CYS A 382 17.95 22.24 -1.54
CA CYS A 382 17.53 21.45 -2.72
C CYS A 382 16.15 20.82 -2.56
N ASP A 383 15.90 20.21 -1.39
CA ASP A 383 14.66 19.46 -1.14
C ASP A 383 13.47 20.44 -1.01
N LEU A 384 13.72 21.66 -0.50
CA LEU A 384 12.68 22.71 -0.45
C LEU A 384 12.38 23.24 -1.85
N SER A 385 13.39 23.49 -2.68
CA SER A 385 13.21 23.83 -4.10
C SER A 385 12.40 22.77 -4.84
N ALA A 386 12.73 21.50 -4.63
CA ALA A 386 12.00 20.37 -5.20
C ALA A 386 10.52 20.36 -4.76
N SER A 387 10.23 20.62 -3.48
CA SER A 387 8.85 20.66 -2.99
C SER A 387 8.00 21.74 -3.65
N TYR A 388 8.60 22.91 -3.99
CA TYR A 388 7.91 23.96 -4.76
C TYR A 388 7.62 23.52 -6.19
N ASN A 389 8.58 22.90 -6.87
CA ASN A 389 8.39 22.36 -8.21
C ASN A 389 7.31 21.26 -8.24
N ILE A 390 7.22 20.42 -7.20
CA ILE A 390 6.18 19.40 -7.05
C ILE A 390 4.79 20.04 -6.98
N GLY A 391 4.62 21.06 -6.15
CA GLY A 391 3.36 21.79 -6.01
C GLY A 391 2.96 22.53 -7.29
N ALA A 392 3.92 23.20 -7.92
CA ALA A 392 3.70 23.91 -9.17
C ALA A 392 3.24 22.97 -10.30
N ARG A 393 3.88 21.81 -10.47
CA ARG A 393 3.48 20.83 -11.49
C ARG A 393 2.08 20.28 -11.29
N TYR A 394 1.63 20.18 -10.04
CA TYR A 394 0.25 19.82 -9.75
C TYR A 394 -0.71 20.88 -10.28
N PHE A 395 -0.52 22.15 -9.91
CA PHE A 395 -1.41 23.21 -10.34
C PHE A 395 -1.34 23.51 -11.85
N ILE A 396 -0.16 23.44 -12.46
CA ILE A 396 -0.02 23.55 -13.93
C ILE A 396 -0.87 22.47 -14.61
N ARG A 397 -0.75 21.22 -14.17
CA ARG A 397 -1.54 20.11 -14.72
C ARG A 397 -3.04 20.31 -14.53
N GLU A 398 -3.47 20.68 -13.34
CA GLU A 398 -4.91 20.80 -13.03
C GLU A 398 -5.54 22.04 -13.71
N ASN A 399 -4.77 23.11 -13.91
CA ASN A 399 -5.23 24.29 -14.67
C ASN A 399 -5.34 24.03 -16.17
N LEU A 400 -4.38 23.31 -16.76
CA LEU A 400 -4.38 23.04 -18.21
C LEU A 400 -5.33 21.89 -18.61
N LYS A 401 -5.58 20.95 -17.70
CA LYS A 401 -6.39 19.75 -18.00
C LYS A 401 -7.82 20.03 -18.48
N PRO A 402 -8.59 20.96 -17.91
CA PRO A 402 -9.96 21.23 -18.32
C PRO A 402 -10.09 22.11 -19.57
N LEU A 403 -8.98 22.70 -20.05
CA LEU A 403 -9.00 23.63 -21.19
C LEU A 403 -9.11 22.90 -22.52
N PRO A 404 -9.85 23.50 -23.50
CA PRO A 404 -9.82 23.05 -24.88
C PRO A 404 -8.39 23.06 -25.45
N GLU A 405 -8.14 22.22 -26.45
CA GLU A 405 -6.78 22.09 -27.03
C GLU A 405 -6.28 23.40 -27.65
N THR A 406 -7.14 24.18 -28.26
CA THR A 406 -6.83 25.50 -28.83
C THR A 406 -6.34 26.48 -27.75
N GLU A 407 -7.07 26.60 -26.65
CA GLU A 407 -6.72 27.49 -25.55
C GLU A 407 -5.44 27.03 -24.84
N ARG A 408 -5.33 25.72 -24.61
CA ARG A 408 -4.12 25.13 -24.03
C ARG A 408 -2.89 25.40 -24.91
N SER A 409 -2.99 25.22 -26.22
CA SER A 409 -1.88 25.46 -27.15
C SER A 409 -1.42 26.92 -27.17
N LEU A 410 -2.34 27.86 -27.02
CA LEU A 410 -2.02 29.28 -26.91
C LEU A 410 -1.28 29.61 -25.61
N LEU A 411 -1.66 29.01 -24.49
CA LEU A 411 -0.93 29.16 -23.20
C LEU A 411 0.43 28.49 -23.24
N GLU A 412 0.53 27.30 -23.84
CA GLU A 412 1.79 26.58 -24.04
C GLU A 412 2.76 27.31 -24.98
N ALA A 413 2.25 28.11 -25.90
CA ALA A 413 3.08 28.99 -26.75
C ALA A 413 3.65 30.20 -25.96
N LYS A 414 2.88 30.74 -25.02
CA LYS A 414 3.31 31.85 -24.16
C LYS A 414 4.28 31.42 -23.06
N VAL A 415 4.00 30.25 -22.44
CA VAL A 415 4.85 29.65 -21.40
C VAL A 415 5.31 28.27 -21.87
N PRO A 416 6.35 28.19 -22.75
CA PRO A 416 6.73 26.92 -23.40
C PRO A 416 7.14 25.80 -22.44
N ALA A 417 7.63 26.13 -21.25
CA ALA A 417 8.04 25.15 -20.23
C ALA A 417 6.87 24.26 -19.75
N VAL A 418 5.64 24.77 -19.75
CA VAL A 418 4.47 24.01 -19.25
C VAL A 418 4.02 22.89 -20.20
N LYS A 419 4.43 22.94 -21.47
CA LYS A 419 4.19 21.88 -22.46
C LYS A 419 4.83 20.55 -22.05
N ARG A 420 5.94 20.59 -21.32
CA ARG A 420 6.68 19.40 -20.89
C ARG A 420 6.59 19.20 -19.38
N ARG A 421 5.85 18.20 -18.95
CA ARG A 421 5.72 17.79 -17.53
C ARG A 421 7.06 17.51 -16.82
N THR A 422 8.15 17.39 -17.56
CA THR A 422 9.49 17.05 -17.07
C THR A 422 10.37 18.26 -16.78
N SER A 423 10.02 19.45 -17.31
CA SER A 423 10.84 20.66 -17.25
C SER A 423 10.21 21.83 -16.51
N CYS A 424 8.88 21.85 -16.34
CA CYS A 424 8.23 22.97 -15.67
C CYS A 424 8.55 23.03 -14.17
N VAL A 425 8.72 24.27 -13.68
CA VAL A 425 9.11 24.62 -12.33
C VAL A 425 8.12 25.61 -11.70
N TYR A 426 8.39 26.08 -10.49
CA TYR A 426 7.51 26.99 -9.77
C TYR A 426 7.36 28.37 -10.45
N ALA A 427 8.42 28.91 -11.04
CA ALA A 427 8.36 30.18 -11.80
C ALA A 427 7.36 30.08 -12.96
N ASP A 428 7.34 28.95 -13.68
CA ASP A 428 6.43 28.74 -14.81
C ASP A 428 4.95 28.68 -14.37
N LEU A 429 4.67 28.23 -13.16
CA LEU A 429 3.31 28.29 -12.60
C LEU A 429 2.86 29.73 -12.46
N ARG A 430 3.71 30.61 -11.92
CA ARG A 430 3.37 32.03 -11.73
C ARG A 430 3.16 32.75 -13.05
N GLU A 431 4.00 32.47 -14.03
CA GLU A 431 3.87 33.00 -15.38
C GLU A 431 2.57 32.52 -16.05
N LEU A 432 2.26 31.21 -15.95
CA LEU A 432 1.01 30.64 -16.47
C LEU A 432 -0.23 31.31 -15.86
N ILE A 433 -0.23 31.55 -14.55
CA ILE A 433 -1.36 32.18 -13.87
C ILE A 433 -1.54 33.60 -14.36
N SER A 434 -0.45 34.37 -14.45
CA SER A 434 -0.48 35.74 -14.98
C SER A 434 -1.05 35.80 -16.40
N GLU A 435 -0.64 34.90 -17.30
CA GLU A 435 -1.17 34.80 -18.66
C GLU A 435 -2.66 34.41 -18.68
N MET A 436 -3.09 33.53 -17.77
CA MET A 436 -4.51 33.13 -17.66
C MET A 436 -5.38 34.28 -17.12
N GLU A 437 -4.85 35.14 -16.25
CA GLU A 437 -5.55 36.34 -15.74
C GLU A 437 -5.67 37.42 -16.79
N LEU A 438 -4.59 37.72 -17.51
CA LEU A 438 -4.61 38.68 -18.63
C LEU A 438 -5.67 38.32 -19.68
N ARG A 439 -5.80 37.04 -20.02
CA ARG A 439 -6.81 36.58 -20.99
C ARG A 439 -8.25 36.63 -20.51
N LYS A 440 -8.50 36.63 -19.20
CA LYS A 440 -9.84 36.81 -18.66
C LYS A 440 -10.26 38.27 -18.61
N ALA A 441 -9.27 39.17 -18.58
CA ALA A 441 -9.47 40.60 -18.58
C ALA A 441 -9.60 41.18 -20.00
N ALA A 442 -9.12 40.45 -21.02
CA ALA A 442 -9.27 40.78 -22.44
C ALA A 442 -10.54 40.14 -23.04
#